data_13973c7deca553376f92c0fc3e923968
#
_entry.id   13973c7deca553376f92c0fc3e923968
#
_cell.length_a   1.000
_cell.length_b   1.000
_cell.length_c   1.000
_cell.angle_alpha   90.00
_cell.angle_beta   90.00
_cell.angle_gamma   90.00
#
_symmetry.space_group_name_H-M   'P 1'
#
loop_
_entity.id
_entity.type
_entity.pdbx_description
1 polymer ?
#
loop_
_entity_poly.entity_id
_entity_poly.type
_entity_poly.pdbx_seq_one_letter_code
_entity_poly.pdbx_strand_id
1 'polypeptide(L)'
;MKNILNIDDLQNMAKKRVPKMFYEYADSGSWSGETYKANQNDFSNIKFRQRVGVNIENRILSKSFLGKQVSIPLALAPTGLCGMQHYNGEIFAAQASEEFGVPFTLSTMSICSIEDVAEATTQPFWFQLYVMRDKIFISNLLSRAQEAGCNVLQITMDLNILGQRHADVRNGLSAPPKFKLEHIKQIITKPRWALGMLRAKRHFFANVVGHAEGVTDSGALWSWIAEQFDSTFSWDDLDWIRNQWKGKIL
;
A
#
# COMPACT_ATOMS: atom_id res chain seq x y z
N MET A 1 9.67 -18.46 -13.57
CA MET A 1 9.16 -18.56 -12.17
C MET A 1 9.07 -20.01 -11.67
N LYS A 2 10.00 -20.90 -12.08
CA LYS A 2 9.90 -22.36 -11.80
C LYS A 2 10.08 -22.78 -10.32
N ASN A 3 10.44 -21.88 -9.41
CA ASN A 3 10.78 -22.25 -8.03
C ASN A 3 10.08 -21.34 -6.98
N ILE A 4 8.93 -20.79 -7.27
CA ILE A 4 8.12 -20.03 -6.31
C ILE A 4 6.95 -20.94 -5.92
N LEU A 5 6.93 -21.36 -4.66
CA LEU A 5 5.93 -22.28 -4.11
C LEU A 5 5.05 -21.61 -3.04
N ASN A 6 5.55 -20.55 -2.41
CA ASN A 6 4.87 -19.84 -1.33
C ASN A 6 5.28 -18.35 -1.29
N ILE A 7 4.70 -17.59 -0.37
CA ILE A 7 4.98 -16.16 -0.20
C ILE A 7 6.40 -15.91 0.30
N ASP A 8 6.98 -16.80 1.11
CA ASP A 8 8.36 -16.67 1.58
C ASP A 8 9.38 -16.71 0.44
N ASP A 9 9.11 -17.50 -0.60
CA ASP A 9 9.95 -17.51 -1.81
C ASP A 9 9.91 -16.17 -2.53
N LEU A 10 8.75 -15.49 -2.57
CA LEU A 10 8.60 -14.15 -3.11
C LEU A 10 9.34 -13.12 -2.25
N GLN A 11 9.22 -13.19 -0.93
CA GLN A 11 9.95 -12.32 0.01
C GLN A 11 11.46 -12.46 -0.18
N ASN A 12 11.98 -13.70 -0.24
CA ASN A 12 13.39 -13.97 -0.48
C ASN A 12 13.88 -13.45 -1.84
N MET A 13 13.02 -13.52 -2.86
CA MET A 13 13.32 -12.95 -4.17
C MET A 13 13.33 -11.42 -4.15
N ALA A 14 12.38 -10.79 -3.48
CA ALA A 14 12.33 -9.35 -3.30
C ALA A 14 13.58 -8.83 -2.57
N LYS A 15 13.98 -9.47 -1.47
CA LYS A 15 15.22 -9.15 -0.73
C LYS A 15 16.47 -9.15 -1.60
N LYS A 16 16.54 -10.07 -2.57
CA LYS A 16 17.67 -10.14 -3.52
C LYS A 16 17.62 -9.09 -4.63
N ARG A 17 16.43 -8.63 -5.02
CA ARG A 17 16.22 -7.78 -6.21
C ARG A 17 16.04 -6.30 -5.90
N VAL A 18 15.42 -5.98 -4.76
CA VAL A 18 15.09 -4.62 -4.36
C VAL A 18 16.25 -3.99 -3.57
N PRO A 19 16.57 -2.70 -3.75
CA PRO A 19 17.51 -2.01 -2.86
C PRO A 19 17.06 -2.11 -1.40
N LYS A 20 18.02 -2.31 -0.50
CA LYS A 20 17.77 -2.58 0.92
C LYS A 20 16.82 -1.56 1.56
N MET A 21 17.01 -0.28 1.24
CA MET A 21 16.19 0.79 1.81
C MET A 21 14.69 0.61 1.51
N PHE A 22 14.34 0.24 0.29
CA PHE A 22 12.94 0.04 -0.12
C PHE A 22 12.41 -1.32 0.34
N TYR A 23 13.26 -2.35 0.32
CA TYR A 23 12.87 -3.66 0.84
C TYR A 23 12.54 -3.59 2.33
N GLU A 24 13.44 -3.02 3.15
CA GLU A 24 13.25 -2.94 4.60
C GLU A 24 12.13 -1.96 4.99
N TYR A 25 11.77 -1.00 4.14
CA TYR A 25 10.56 -0.20 4.35
C TYR A 25 9.31 -1.09 4.45
N ALA A 26 9.16 -2.07 3.58
CA ALA A 26 8.02 -3.00 3.62
C ALA A 26 8.21 -4.12 4.67
N ASP A 27 9.45 -4.58 4.86
CA ASP A 27 9.79 -5.76 5.66
C ASP A 27 10.35 -5.36 7.04
N SER A 28 9.77 -4.35 7.68
CA SER A 28 10.12 -3.96 9.05
C SER A 28 8.95 -3.31 9.77
N GLY A 29 9.01 -3.34 11.10
CA GLY A 29 8.06 -2.68 11.98
C GLY A 29 8.66 -1.47 12.69
N SER A 30 7.83 -0.79 13.48
CA SER A 30 8.25 0.28 14.38
C SER A 30 8.78 -0.27 15.69
N TRP A 31 9.64 0.48 16.39
CA TRP A 31 10.20 0.15 17.71
C TRP A 31 10.90 -1.22 17.71
N SER A 32 10.49 -2.12 18.61
CA SER A 32 11.01 -3.50 18.72
C SER A 32 10.46 -4.45 17.65
N GLY A 33 9.42 -4.03 16.91
CA GLY A 33 8.76 -4.82 15.88
C GLY A 33 7.88 -5.96 16.44
N GLU A 34 7.38 -5.85 17.68
CA GLU A 34 6.57 -6.91 18.28
C GLU A 34 5.26 -7.14 17.50
N THR A 35 4.53 -6.07 17.17
CA THR A 35 3.31 -6.17 16.37
C THR A 35 3.61 -6.73 14.96
N TYR A 36 4.72 -6.32 14.34
CA TYR A 36 5.16 -6.88 13.06
C TYR A 36 5.37 -8.39 13.14
N LYS A 37 6.02 -8.89 14.20
CA LYS A 37 6.20 -10.32 14.42
C LYS A 37 4.89 -11.03 14.71
N ALA A 38 4.03 -10.42 15.55
CA ALA A 38 2.72 -10.96 15.90
C ALA A 38 1.82 -11.13 14.66
N ASN A 39 1.86 -10.21 13.70
CA ASN A 39 1.10 -10.31 12.45
C ASN A 39 1.36 -11.60 11.66
N GLN A 40 2.51 -12.23 11.84
CA GLN A 40 2.81 -13.55 11.26
C GLN A 40 2.58 -14.69 12.27
N ASN A 41 3.10 -14.55 13.48
CA ASN A 41 3.09 -15.62 14.48
C ASN A 41 1.69 -16.00 14.95
N ASP A 42 0.78 -15.04 15.03
CA ASP A 42 -0.57 -15.27 15.53
C ASP A 42 -1.40 -16.16 14.59
N PHE A 43 -1.09 -16.20 13.29
CA PHE A 43 -1.68 -17.19 12.39
C PHE A 43 -1.39 -18.62 12.79
N SER A 44 -0.26 -18.88 13.48
CA SER A 44 0.07 -20.22 13.99
C SER A 44 -0.90 -20.72 15.06
N ASN A 45 -1.63 -19.81 15.72
CA ASN A 45 -2.63 -20.11 16.73
C ASN A 45 -3.99 -20.50 16.13
N ILE A 46 -4.21 -20.19 14.83
CA ILE A 46 -5.44 -20.52 14.10
C ILE A 46 -5.27 -21.93 13.51
N LYS A 47 -6.11 -22.85 13.92
CA LYS A 47 -6.05 -24.25 13.48
C LYS A 47 -7.30 -24.63 12.68
N PHE A 48 -7.09 -25.39 11.62
CA PHE A 48 -8.19 -26.01 10.87
C PHE A 48 -8.75 -27.21 11.64
N ARG A 49 -10.06 -27.22 11.83
CA ARG A 49 -10.76 -28.43 12.26
C ARG A 49 -11.05 -29.30 11.04
N GLN A 50 -10.16 -30.21 10.74
CA GLN A 50 -10.29 -31.11 9.59
C GLN A 50 -11.49 -32.06 9.75
N ARG A 51 -12.14 -32.33 8.64
CA ARG A 51 -13.17 -33.37 8.53
C ARG A 51 -12.65 -34.38 7.52
N VAL A 52 -12.44 -35.61 7.99
CA VAL A 52 -12.00 -36.74 7.15
C VAL A 52 -13.21 -37.52 6.60
N GLY A 53 -13.05 -38.22 5.48
CA GLY A 53 -14.11 -39.03 4.87
C GLY A 53 -15.23 -38.21 4.22
N VAL A 54 -15.02 -36.95 3.93
CA VAL A 54 -15.98 -36.06 3.25
C VAL A 54 -15.54 -35.82 1.81
N ASN A 55 -16.50 -35.93 0.87
CA ASN A 55 -16.21 -35.54 -0.53
C ASN A 55 -15.99 -34.03 -0.62
N ILE A 56 -14.82 -33.60 -1.14
CA ILE A 56 -14.42 -32.23 -1.30
C ILE A 56 -14.22 -31.85 -2.77
N GLU A 57 -14.75 -32.62 -3.70
CA GLU A 57 -14.60 -32.38 -5.14
C GLU A 57 -15.11 -31.00 -5.55
N ASN A 58 -16.26 -30.60 -5.05
CA ASN A 58 -16.93 -29.33 -5.37
C ASN A 58 -16.68 -28.26 -4.29
N ARG A 59 -15.42 -27.93 -4.01
CA ARG A 59 -15.06 -26.86 -3.07
C ARG A 59 -15.41 -25.49 -3.65
N ILE A 60 -16.12 -24.68 -2.88
CA ILE A 60 -16.47 -23.31 -3.21
C ILE A 60 -15.68 -22.38 -2.30
N LEU A 61 -14.74 -21.61 -2.88
CA LEU A 61 -13.96 -20.61 -2.17
C LEU A 61 -14.53 -19.18 -2.38
N SER A 62 -15.34 -19.01 -3.43
CA SER A 62 -15.95 -17.72 -3.73
C SER A 62 -16.91 -17.27 -2.64
N LYS A 63 -16.88 -15.98 -2.32
CA LYS A 63 -17.72 -15.35 -1.29
C LYS A 63 -18.19 -13.97 -1.76
N SER A 64 -19.31 -13.51 -1.19
CA SER A 64 -19.67 -12.11 -1.27
C SER A 64 -18.84 -11.32 -0.25
N PHE A 65 -18.05 -10.35 -0.75
CA PHE A 65 -17.24 -9.47 0.07
C PHE A 65 -17.59 -8.02 -0.27
N LEU A 66 -18.12 -7.29 0.70
CA LEU A 66 -18.66 -5.94 0.52
C LEU A 66 -19.62 -5.81 -0.67
N GLY A 67 -20.48 -6.85 -0.88
CA GLY A 67 -21.48 -6.87 -1.95
C GLY A 67 -20.96 -7.21 -3.34
N LYS A 68 -19.67 -7.54 -3.50
CA LYS A 68 -19.09 -8.06 -4.73
C LYS A 68 -18.70 -9.53 -4.54
N GLN A 69 -18.95 -10.36 -5.54
CA GLN A 69 -18.43 -11.74 -5.53
C GLN A 69 -16.91 -11.71 -5.78
N VAL A 70 -16.18 -12.43 -4.95
CA VAL A 70 -14.72 -12.59 -5.04
C VAL A 70 -14.37 -14.06 -5.18
N SER A 71 -13.26 -14.36 -5.84
CA SER A 71 -12.83 -15.76 -6.08
C SER A 71 -12.43 -16.46 -4.79
N ILE A 72 -11.85 -15.73 -3.84
CA ILE A 72 -11.54 -16.17 -2.46
C ILE A 72 -11.76 -15.00 -1.51
N PRO A 73 -12.02 -15.21 -0.21
CA PRO A 73 -12.24 -14.14 0.77
C PRO A 73 -10.92 -13.44 1.18
N LEU A 74 -10.28 -12.78 0.23
CA LEU A 74 -9.00 -12.10 0.35
C LEU A 74 -9.05 -10.80 -0.45
N ALA A 75 -8.35 -9.77 0.03
CA ALA A 75 -8.09 -8.54 -0.70
C ALA A 75 -6.60 -8.20 -0.60
N LEU A 76 -6.03 -7.58 -1.62
CA LEU A 76 -4.67 -7.04 -1.53
C LEU A 76 -4.71 -5.74 -0.72
N ALA A 77 -3.94 -5.74 0.38
CA ALA A 77 -3.84 -4.62 1.30
C ALA A 77 -3.16 -3.40 0.65
N PRO A 78 -3.49 -2.18 1.10
CA PRO A 78 -2.80 -0.98 0.66
C PRO A 78 -1.35 -1.01 1.11
N THR A 79 -0.43 -0.73 0.18
CA THR A 79 1.01 -0.70 0.46
C THR A 79 1.59 0.60 -0.07
N GLY A 80 2.15 1.42 0.82
CA GLY A 80 2.89 2.62 0.43
C GLY A 80 4.21 2.24 -0.26
N LEU A 81 4.71 3.12 -1.13
CA LEU A 81 5.99 2.94 -1.84
C LEU A 81 6.10 1.64 -2.66
N CYS A 82 5.00 1.01 -3.04
CA CYS A 82 5.04 -0.23 -3.83
C CYS A 82 5.76 -0.03 -5.17
N GLY A 83 5.53 1.10 -5.84
CA GLY A 83 6.21 1.47 -7.09
C GLY A 83 7.73 1.65 -6.94
N MET A 84 8.25 1.90 -5.73
CA MET A 84 9.69 1.93 -5.46
C MET A 84 10.28 0.53 -5.22
N GLN A 85 9.47 -0.45 -4.90
CA GLN A 85 9.91 -1.84 -4.80
C GLN A 85 9.97 -2.52 -6.17
N HIS A 86 8.99 -2.23 -7.00
CA HIS A 86 8.94 -2.64 -8.40
C HIS A 86 8.30 -1.52 -9.23
N TYR A 87 8.93 -1.13 -10.35
CA TYR A 87 8.36 -0.09 -11.21
C TYR A 87 6.90 -0.42 -11.55
N ASN A 88 6.02 0.58 -11.50
CA ASN A 88 4.58 0.44 -11.70
C ASN A 88 3.94 -0.67 -10.81
N GLY A 89 4.48 -0.90 -9.61
CA GLY A 89 4.09 -2.02 -8.74
C GLY A 89 2.61 -2.02 -8.39
N GLU A 90 2.02 -0.85 -8.12
CA GLU A 90 0.60 -0.70 -7.80
C GLU A 90 -0.28 -1.07 -9.01
N ILE A 91 0.13 -0.67 -10.23
CA ILE A 91 -0.58 -1.00 -11.47
C ILE A 91 -0.58 -2.52 -11.68
N PHE A 92 0.59 -3.16 -11.59
CA PHE A 92 0.68 -4.61 -11.76
C PHE A 92 -0.08 -5.39 -10.67
N ALA A 93 -0.07 -4.90 -9.43
CA ALA A 93 -0.86 -5.49 -8.35
C ALA A 93 -2.36 -5.39 -8.61
N ALA A 94 -2.84 -4.24 -9.09
CA ALA A 94 -4.24 -4.03 -9.44
C ALA A 94 -4.68 -4.94 -10.60
N GLN A 95 -3.88 -5.04 -11.66
CA GLN A 95 -4.15 -5.93 -12.80
C GLN A 95 -4.18 -7.40 -12.39
N ALA A 96 -3.20 -7.85 -11.59
CA ALA A 96 -3.18 -9.22 -11.08
C ALA A 96 -4.39 -9.53 -10.18
N SER A 97 -4.81 -8.57 -9.35
CA SER A 97 -6.03 -8.67 -8.53
C SER A 97 -7.29 -8.81 -9.37
N GLU A 98 -7.40 -7.99 -10.42
CA GLU A 98 -8.52 -8.04 -11.36
C GLU A 98 -8.59 -9.39 -12.07
N GLU A 99 -7.46 -9.89 -12.59
CA GLU A 99 -7.35 -11.18 -13.24
C GLU A 99 -7.71 -12.34 -12.30
N PHE A 100 -7.28 -12.29 -11.04
CA PHE A 100 -7.57 -13.33 -10.05
C PHE A 100 -8.98 -13.22 -9.44
N GLY A 101 -9.63 -12.08 -9.58
CA GLY A 101 -10.97 -11.83 -9.06
C GLY A 101 -11.03 -11.52 -7.55
N VAL A 102 -10.05 -10.79 -7.03
CA VAL A 102 -10.02 -10.28 -5.65
C VAL A 102 -9.90 -8.76 -5.64
N PRO A 103 -10.34 -8.06 -4.57
CA PRO A 103 -10.16 -6.62 -4.47
C PRO A 103 -8.69 -6.21 -4.32
N PHE A 104 -8.34 -5.06 -4.90
CA PHE A 104 -7.10 -4.35 -4.70
C PHE A 104 -7.37 -3.02 -3.99
N THR A 105 -6.54 -2.65 -3.02
CA THR A 105 -6.62 -1.36 -2.35
C THR A 105 -5.40 -0.52 -2.67
N LEU A 106 -5.62 0.64 -3.28
CA LEU A 106 -4.55 1.62 -3.53
C LEU A 106 -4.32 2.49 -2.30
N SER A 107 -3.07 2.66 -1.90
CA SER A 107 -2.70 3.52 -0.76
C SER A 107 -2.69 5.00 -1.15
N THR A 108 -3.06 5.89 -0.22
CA THR A 108 -2.79 7.34 -0.33
C THR A 108 -1.30 7.60 -0.66
N MET A 109 -0.41 6.81 -0.06
CA MET A 109 1.05 6.93 -0.21
C MET A 109 1.61 6.00 -1.29
N SER A 110 0.86 5.76 -2.34
CA SER A 110 1.32 5.03 -3.53
C SER A 110 2.20 5.89 -4.42
N ILE A 111 3.08 5.25 -5.18
CA ILE A 111 3.89 5.93 -6.20
C ILE A 111 3.07 6.18 -7.46
N CYS A 112 2.30 5.20 -7.93
CA CYS A 112 1.33 5.42 -9.01
C CYS A 112 0.11 6.19 -8.47
N SER A 113 -0.47 7.05 -9.29
CA SER A 113 -1.66 7.81 -8.92
C SER A 113 -2.94 6.96 -9.00
N ILE A 114 -4.03 7.49 -8.45
CA ILE A 114 -5.37 6.93 -8.59
C ILE A 114 -5.71 6.75 -10.07
N GLU A 115 -5.44 7.76 -10.88
CA GLU A 115 -5.72 7.80 -12.31
C GLU A 115 -4.86 6.78 -13.07
N ASP A 116 -3.57 6.64 -12.70
CA ASP A 116 -2.68 5.65 -13.33
C ASP A 116 -3.19 4.22 -13.16
N VAL A 117 -3.78 3.90 -12.01
CA VAL A 117 -4.38 2.59 -11.74
C VAL A 117 -5.71 2.44 -12.46
N ALA A 118 -6.56 3.48 -12.44
CA ALA A 118 -7.84 3.47 -13.15
C ALA A 118 -7.68 3.29 -14.67
N GLU A 119 -6.69 3.94 -15.29
CA GLU A 119 -6.38 3.74 -16.72
C GLU A 119 -5.92 2.32 -17.05
N ALA A 120 -5.32 1.62 -16.08
CA ALA A 120 -4.71 0.30 -16.29
C ALA A 120 -5.62 -0.88 -15.93
N THR A 121 -6.80 -0.62 -15.36
CA THR A 121 -7.77 -1.63 -14.91
C THR A 121 -9.17 -1.34 -15.48
N THR A 122 -10.03 -2.36 -15.54
CA THR A 122 -11.42 -2.21 -16.00
C THR A 122 -12.42 -2.34 -14.84
N GLN A 123 -11.99 -2.88 -13.72
CA GLN A 123 -12.82 -3.09 -12.54
C GLN A 123 -12.57 -2.03 -11.47
N PRO A 124 -13.61 -1.65 -10.71
CA PRO A 124 -13.43 -0.78 -9.54
C PRO A 124 -12.44 -1.38 -8.55
N PHE A 125 -11.58 -0.53 -8.01
CA PHE A 125 -10.66 -0.87 -6.93
C PHE A 125 -11.00 -0.06 -5.67
N TRP A 126 -10.38 -0.38 -4.54
CA TRP A 126 -10.56 0.30 -3.28
C TRP A 126 -9.47 1.35 -3.09
N PHE A 127 -9.79 2.38 -2.33
CA PHE A 127 -8.84 3.42 -2.00
C PHE A 127 -8.66 3.51 -0.48
N GLN A 128 -7.41 3.51 -0.02
CA GLN A 128 -7.09 3.70 1.39
C GLN A 128 -6.73 5.15 1.64
N LEU A 129 -7.37 5.74 2.64
CA LEU A 129 -7.22 7.13 3.06
C LEU A 129 -6.44 7.21 4.37
N TYR A 130 -5.35 7.96 4.35
CA TYR A 130 -4.81 8.59 5.54
C TYR A 130 -5.49 9.93 5.73
N VAL A 131 -6.16 10.12 6.87
CA VAL A 131 -6.79 11.39 7.17
C VAL A 131 -5.72 12.36 7.65
N MET A 132 -5.55 13.43 6.92
CA MET A 132 -4.55 14.47 7.12
C MET A 132 -5.22 15.75 7.60
N ARG A 133 -4.44 16.69 8.17
CA ARG A 133 -4.95 17.99 8.64
C ARG A 133 -5.52 18.86 7.53
N ASP A 134 -4.92 18.78 6.34
CA ASP A 134 -5.39 19.50 5.16
C ASP A 134 -6.69 18.88 4.63
N LYS A 135 -7.82 19.42 5.11
CA LYS A 135 -9.15 18.96 4.71
C LYS A 135 -9.48 19.26 3.24
N ILE A 136 -8.87 20.28 2.64
CA ILE A 136 -9.07 20.61 1.23
C ILE A 136 -8.40 19.54 0.37
N PHE A 137 -7.16 19.20 0.71
CA PHE A 137 -6.46 18.09 0.06
C PHE A 137 -7.24 16.77 0.17
N ILE A 138 -7.75 16.43 1.36
CA ILE A 138 -8.56 15.22 1.56
C ILE A 138 -9.83 15.24 0.70
N SER A 139 -10.56 16.37 0.65
CA SER A 139 -11.76 16.48 -0.19
C SER A 139 -11.46 16.27 -1.67
N ASN A 140 -10.38 16.87 -2.16
CA ASN A 140 -9.93 16.70 -3.54
C ASN A 140 -9.52 15.24 -3.82
N LEU A 141 -8.83 14.60 -2.87
CA LEU A 141 -8.41 13.21 -2.99
C LEU A 141 -9.61 12.24 -3.05
N LEU A 142 -10.64 12.48 -2.22
CA LEU A 142 -11.89 11.72 -2.24
C LEU A 142 -12.65 11.89 -3.57
N SER A 143 -12.71 13.11 -4.10
CA SER A 143 -13.35 13.38 -5.40
C SER A 143 -12.63 12.62 -6.53
N ARG A 144 -11.30 12.71 -6.59
CA ARG A 144 -10.48 11.97 -7.56
C ARG A 144 -10.69 10.47 -7.47
N ALA A 145 -10.74 9.91 -6.24
CA ALA A 145 -10.98 8.49 -6.05
C ALA A 145 -12.37 8.07 -6.54
N GLN A 146 -13.41 8.90 -6.31
CA GLN A 146 -14.76 8.63 -6.82
C GLN A 146 -14.82 8.72 -8.35
N GLU A 147 -14.21 9.74 -8.95
CA GLU A 147 -14.12 9.93 -10.40
C GLU A 147 -13.40 8.78 -11.09
N ALA A 148 -12.37 8.23 -10.44
CA ALA A 148 -11.64 7.05 -10.89
C ALA A 148 -12.41 5.73 -10.70
N GLY A 149 -13.63 5.77 -10.17
CA GLY A 149 -14.47 4.59 -9.99
C GLY A 149 -14.18 3.77 -8.73
N CYS A 150 -13.42 4.29 -7.75
CA CYS A 150 -13.25 3.62 -6.47
C CYS A 150 -14.59 3.50 -5.75
N ASN A 151 -14.93 2.30 -5.29
CA ASN A 151 -16.25 2.00 -4.71
C ASN A 151 -16.22 1.71 -3.21
N VAL A 152 -15.02 1.54 -2.64
CA VAL A 152 -14.78 1.34 -1.21
C VAL A 152 -13.67 2.26 -0.75
N LEU A 153 -13.90 2.96 0.35
CA LEU A 153 -12.92 3.75 1.07
C LEU A 153 -12.48 3.00 2.32
N GLN A 154 -11.19 2.74 2.44
CA GLN A 154 -10.59 2.18 3.65
C GLN A 154 -9.91 3.30 4.44
N ILE A 155 -10.41 3.60 5.64
CA ILE A 155 -9.87 4.67 6.48
C ILE A 155 -8.90 4.07 7.49
N THR A 156 -7.68 4.59 7.51
CA THR A 156 -6.66 4.19 8.48
C THR A 156 -6.76 5.06 9.72
N MET A 157 -7.03 4.43 10.89
CA MET A 157 -7.35 5.11 12.15
C MET A 157 -6.19 5.09 13.17
N ASP A 158 -5.08 4.43 12.88
CA ASP A 158 -4.00 4.15 13.83
C ASP A 158 -2.75 5.05 13.65
N LEU A 159 -2.90 6.21 13.01
CA LEU A 159 -1.81 7.14 12.74
C LEU A 159 -1.81 8.42 13.59
N ASN A 160 -2.46 8.42 14.74
CA ASN A 160 -2.43 9.55 15.67
C ASN A 160 -1.01 9.85 16.17
N ILE A 161 -0.15 8.85 16.20
CA ILE A 161 1.27 8.97 16.58
C ILE A 161 2.13 8.27 15.55
N LEU A 162 3.15 8.99 15.06
CA LEU A 162 4.12 8.43 14.13
C LEU A 162 5.04 7.42 14.86
N GLY A 163 4.98 6.16 14.44
CA GLY A 163 5.87 5.12 14.97
C GLY A 163 7.32 5.33 14.55
N GLN A 164 8.26 5.08 15.46
CA GLN A 164 9.70 5.12 15.13
C GLN A 164 10.12 3.88 14.34
N ARG A 165 10.29 4.07 13.05
CA ARG A 165 10.75 3.03 12.12
C ARG A 165 12.28 3.07 12.04
N HIS A 166 12.93 2.33 12.92
CA HIS A 166 14.40 2.35 13.05
C HIS A 166 15.13 1.91 11.77
N ALA A 167 14.56 0.98 11.02
CA ALA A 167 15.12 0.54 9.73
C ALA A 167 15.13 1.69 8.72
N ASP A 168 14.05 2.46 8.62
CA ASP A 168 13.95 3.59 7.69
C ASP A 168 14.96 4.68 8.04
N VAL A 169 15.13 5.00 9.32
CA VAL A 169 16.14 5.97 9.78
C VAL A 169 17.56 5.51 9.43
N ARG A 170 17.89 4.23 9.68
CA ARG A 170 19.21 3.66 9.34
C ARG A 170 19.45 3.66 7.83
N ASN A 171 18.42 3.41 7.05
CA ASN A 171 18.44 3.39 5.59
C ASN A 171 18.32 4.78 4.94
N GLY A 172 18.24 5.86 5.72
CA GLY A 172 18.16 7.23 5.20
C GLY A 172 16.81 7.62 4.59
N LEU A 173 15.75 6.85 4.85
CA LEU A 173 14.36 7.17 4.48
C LEU A 173 13.65 8.03 5.55
N SER A 174 14.42 8.72 6.43
CA SER A 174 13.86 9.72 7.34
C SER A 174 13.34 10.94 6.58
N ALA A 175 12.48 11.72 7.22
CA ALA A 175 12.01 13.00 6.68
C ALA A 175 12.91 14.15 7.23
N PRO A 176 13.68 14.87 6.40
CA PRO A 176 13.94 14.62 4.97
C PRO A 176 14.89 13.43 4.72
N PRO A 177 14.82 12.80 3.53
CA PRO A 177 15.68 11.65 3.20
C PRO A 177 17.17 12.07 3.15
N LYS A 178 18.03 11.21 3.69
CA LYS A 178 19.49 11.43 3.68
C LYS A 178 20.15 10.44 2.73
N PHE A 179 20.47 10.89 1.52
CA PHE A 179 21.19 10.06 0.56
C PHE A 179 22.65 9.89 0.96
N LYS A 180 23.12 8.63 0.99
CA LYS A 180 24.49 8.26 1.31
C LYS A 180 25.12 7.53 0.10
N LEU A 181 26.43 7.47 0.03
CA LEU A 181 27.14 6.69 -1.02
C LEU A 181 26.73 5.22 -1.05
N GLU A 182 26.36 4.66 0.08
CA GLU A 182 25.83 3.29 0.18
C GLU A 182 24.58 3.07 -0.67
N HIS A 183 23.73 4.09 -0.84
CA HIS A 183 22.52 3.98 -1.66
C HIS A 183 22.88 3.82 -3.14
N ILE A 184 23.91 4.51 -3.61
CA ILE A 184 24.43 4.37 -4.98
C ILE A 184 24.93 2.93 -5.19
N LYS A 185 25.67 2.38 -4.22
CA LYS A 185 26.13 0.99 -4.26
C LYS A 185 24.94 0.01 -4.28
N GLN A 186 23.92 0.26 -3.48
CA GLN A 186 22.70 -0.57 -3.48
C GLN A 186 22.00 -0.56 -4.85
N ILE A 187 21.89 0.60 -5.51
CA ILE A 187 21.28 0.72 -6.83
C ILE A 187 22.10 -0.03 -7.89
N ILE A 188 23.42 0.17 -7.92
CA ILE A 188 24.32 -0.48 -8.88
C ILE A 188 24.28 -2.01 -8.76
N THR A 189 24.17 -2.53 -7.53
CA THR A 189 24.09 -3.98 -7.27
C THR A 189 22.73 -4.58 -7.62
N LYS A 190 21.72 -3.78 -7.98
CA LYS A 190 20.37 -4.20 -8.35
C LYS A 190 19.98 -3.78 -9.78
N PRO A 191 20.73 -4.22 -10.81
CA PRO A 191 20.58 -3.70 -12.17
C PRO A 191 19.18 -3.90 -12.76
N ARG A 192 18.51 -5.02 -12.44
CA ARG A 192 17.12 -5.26 -12.89
C ARG A 192 16.15 -4.26 -12.31
N TRP A 193 16.30 -3.90 -11.04
CA TRP A 193 15.51 -2.88 -10.38
C TRP A 193 15.80 -1.51 -11.01
N ALA A 194 17.06 -1.13 -11.16
CA ALA A 194 17.46 0.14 -11.75
C ALA A 194 16.92 0.33 -13.19
N LEU A 195 17.07 -0.69 -14.04
CA LEU A 195 16.51 -0.68 -15.40
C LEU A 195 14.97 -0.62 -15.40
N GLY A 196 14.32 -1.26 -14.43
CA GLY A 196 12.88 -1.16 -14.24
C GLY A 196 12.45 0.27 -13.88
N MET A 197 13.19 0.92 -12.97
CA MET A 197 12.90 2.30 -12.58
C MET A 197 13.00 3.29 -13.75
N LEU A 198 13.88 3.07 -14.73
CA LEU A 198 13.92 3.89 -15.95
C LEU A 198 12.64 3.78 -16.80
N ARG A 199 11.84 2.76 -16.60
CA ARG A 199 10.54 2.52 -17.28
C ARG A 199 9.35 2.88 -16.41
N ALA A 200 9.59 3.34 -15.18
CA ALA A 200 8.53 3.68 -14.25
C ALA A 200 7.73 4.89 -14.75
N LYS A 201 6.42 4.81 -14.66
CA LYS A 201 5.51 5.93 -14.98
C LYS A 201 5.70 7.09 -13.99
N ARG A 202 5.98 6.75 -12.72
CA ARG A 202 6.16 7.71 -11.62
C ARG A 202 7.33 7.34 -10.72
N HIS A 203 7.89 8.35 -10.06
CA HIS A 203 9.02 8.21 -9.13
C HIS A 203 8.75 8.86 -7.76
N PHE A 204 7.56 9.44 -7.56
CA PHE A 204 7.15 10.17 -6.37
C PHE A 204 5.72 9.77 -5.99
N PHE A 205 5.28 10.15 -4.80
CA PHE A 205 3.91 9.96 -4.34
C PHE A 205 2.93 10.77 -5.21
N ALA A 206 2.46 10.18 -6.28
CA ALA A 206 1.71 10.89 -7.32
C ALA A 206 0.31 11.34 -6.87
N ASN A 207 -0.21 10.83 -5.76
CA ASN A 207 -1.46 11.33 -5.18
C ASN A 207 -1.28 12.60 -4.36
N VAL A 208 -0.04 12.94 -3.98
CA VAL A 208 0.28 14.09 -3.10
C VAL A 208 1.00 15.18 -3.87
N VAL A 209 2.09 14.85 -4.57
CA VAL A 209 2.89 15.83 -5.32
C VAL A 209 2.05 16.45 -6.44
N GLY A 210 1.98 17.78 -6.45
CA GLY A 210 1.17 18.54 -7.40
C GLY A 210 -0.33 18.64 -7.06
N HIS A 211 -0.77 18.03 -5.95
CA HIS A 211 -2.16 18.06 -5.49
C HIS A 211 -2.32 18.67 -4.11
N ALA A 212 -1.29 18.60 -3.25
CA ALA A 212 -1.25 19.30 -1.98
C ALA A 212 -0.64 20.69 -2.15
N GLU A 213 -1.15 21.69 -1.45
CA GLU A 213 -0.68 23.07 -1.54
C GLU A 213 0.80 23.17 -1.14
N GLY A 214 1.61 23.84 -1.96
CA GLY A 214 3.05 24.01 -1.74
C GLY A 214 3.90 22.76 -1.97
N VAL A 215 3.33 21.62 -2.34
CA VAL A 215 4.07 20.35 -2.55
C VAL A 215 4.32 20.14 -4.05
N THR A 216 5.37 20.77 -4.55
CA THR A 216 5.75 20.67 -5.97
C THR A 216 6.90 19.69 -6.24
N ASP A 217 7.64 19.33 -5.20
CA ASP A 217 8.81 18.44 -5.29
C ASP A 217 8.95 17.52 -4.06
N SER A 218 9.94 16.65 -4.11
CA SER A 218 10.20 15.69 -3.02
C SER A 218 10.70 16.32 -1.72
N GLY A 219 11.32 17.48 -1.76
CA GLY A 219 11.79 18.20 -0.57
C GLY A 219 10.62 18.77 0.23
N ALA A 220 9.73 19.50 -0.44
CA ALA A 220 8.51 20.05 0.12
C ALA A 220 7.57 18.94 0.64
N LEU A 221 7.51 17.79 -0.07
CA LEU A 221 6.71 16.64 0.31
C LEU A 221 7.01 16.12 1.72
N TRP A 222 8.29 15.94 2.05
CA TRP A 222 8.65 15.36 3.35
C TRP A 222 8.33 16.30 4.52
N SER A 223 8.52 17.59 4.34
CA SER A 223 8.14 18.60 5.35
C SER A 223 6.63 18.62 5.51
N TRP A 224 5.89 18.64 4.40
CA TRP A 224 4.44 18.62 4.42
C TRP A 224 3.89 17.35 5.11
N ILE A 225 4.38 16.15 4.75
CA ILE A 225 3.94 14.90 5.39
C ILE A 225 4.12 14.94 6.90
N ALA A 226 5.25 15.45 7.39
CA ALA A 226 5.53 15.51 8.83
C ALA A 226 4.53 16.40 9.59
N GLU A 227 3.97 17.42 8.94
CA GLU A 227 2.99 18.36 9.51
C GLU A 227 1.55 17.84 9.43
N GLN A 228 1.29 16.86 8.54
CA GLN A 228 -0.07 16.39 8.25
C GLN A 228 -0.62 15.37 9.25
N PHE A 229 0.22 14.78 10.09
CA PHE A 229 -0.28 13.85 11.11
C PHE A 229 -1.20 14.58 12.09
N ASP A 230 -2.41 14.06 12.21
CA ASP A 230 -3.44 14.64 13.08
C ASP A 230 -3.69 13.74 14.29
N SER A 231 -3.13 14.13 15.44
CA SER A 231 -3.33 13.42 16.70
C SER A 231 -4.75 13.60 17.29
N THR A 232 -5.55 14.49 16.72
CA THR A 232 -6.92 14.76 17.18
C THR A 232 -7.97 13.98 16.43
N PHE A 233 -7.61 13.33 15.32
CA PHE A 233 -8.54 12.55 14.51
C PHE A 233 -9.18 11.42 15.32
N SER A 234 -10.50 11.38 15.33
CA SER A 234 -11.33 10.49 16.14
C SER A 234 -12.51 9.90 15.36
N TRP A 235 -13.33 9.08 16.01
CA TRP A 235 -14.57 8.57 15.44
C TRP A 235 -15.57 9.65 15.06
N ASP A 236 -15.57 10.77 15.76
CA ASP A 236 -16.48 11.90 15.51
C ASP A 236 -16.19 12.61 14.19
N ASP A 237 -14.98 12.48 13.67
CA ASP A 237 -14.56 13.05 12.39
C ASP A 237 -15.05 12.23 11.19
N LEU A 238 -15.53 11.01 11.39
CA LEU A 238 -15.97 10.15 10.29
C LEU A 238 -17.20 10.67 9.56
N ASP A 239 -18.08 11.38 10.25
CA ASP A 239 -19.29 11.96 9.63
C ASP A 239 -18.93 12.93 8.51
N TRP A 240 -17.87 13.74 8.70
CA TRP A 240 -17.38 14.64 7.67
C TRP A 240 -16.92 13.89 6.42
N ILE A 241 -16.19 12.78 6.58
CA ILE A 241 -15.76 11.92 5.47
C ILE A 241 -16.97 11.21 4.84
N ARG A 242 -17.88 10.68 5.67
CA ARG A 242 -19.09 10.00 5.21
C ARG A 242 -19.96 10.89 4.32
N ASN A 243 -20.06 12.17 4.64
CA ASN A 243 -20.83 13.13 3.86
C ASN A 243 -20.24 13.37 2.46
N GLN A 244 -18.95 13.16 2.28
CA GLN A 244 -18.26 13.30 0.97
C GLN A 244 -18.14 12.00 0.20
N TRP A 245 -18.13 10.85 0.89
CA TRP A 245 -17.96 9.55 0.26
C TRP A 245 -19.28 8.79 0.14
N LYS A 246 -19.71 8.51 -1.09
CA LYS A 246 -21.00 7.83 -1.36
C LYS A 246 -20.89 6.30 -1.31
N GLY A 247 -19.70 5.73 -1.47
CA GLY A 247 -19.42 4.31 -1.46
C GLY A 247 -19.42 3.68 -0.06
N LYS A 248 -18.93 2.46 0.03
CA LYS A 248 -18.72 1.77 1.30
C LYS A 248 -17.48 2.31 2.01
N ILE A 249 -17.49 2.26 3.35
CA ILE A 249 -16.35 2.62 4.21
C ILE A 249 -15.98 1.40 5.04
N LEU A 250 -14.67 1.14 5.15
CA LEU A 250 -14.02 0.16 6.00
C LEU A 250 -13.16 0.86 7.04
#